data_72e40f55b0a2305fbf30d2b041814b30
#
_entry.id   72e40f55b0a2305fbf30d2b041814b30
#
_cell.length_a   1.000
_cell.length_b   1.000
_cell.length_c   1.000
_cell.angle_alpha   90.00
_cell.angle_beta   90.00
_cell.angle_gamma   90.00
#
_symmetry.space_group_name_H-M   'P 1'
#
loop_
_entity.id
_entity.type
_entity.pdbx_description
1 polymer ?
#
loop_
_entity_poly.entity_id
_entity_poly.type
_entity_poly.pdbx_seq_one_letter_code
_entity_poly.pdbx_strand_id
1 'polypeptide(L)'
;MTAIARRHRTTGAPAAVMAAVLLSTTAVTLDACSAGPGGPRLRVSGAYVPRPASPDVAAAYFTIVDSGDSADELTGVTADVSAQAMMHQSAAGTMRMLERIPVPAHGRLTFAPGGYHVMLEHPVRSLRQGDHVRLTLRFRRSAAMTVDAPVEPIGYRPETSR
;
A
#
# COMPACT_ATOMS: atom_id res chain seq x y z
N MET A 1 5.18 -100.70 -0.98
CA MET A 1 5.94 -100.63 0.27
C MET A 1 5.77 -99.20 0.81
N THR A 2 4.81 -99.03 1.72
CA THR A 2 4.98 -98.84 3.18
C THR A 2 5.87 -97.65 3.47
N ALA A 3 5.47 -96.64 4.11
CA ALA A 3 4.87 -96.31 5.41
C ALA A 3 4.68 -94.79 5.51
N ILE A 4 3.59 -94.36 5.98
CA ILE A 4 3.11 -94.00 7.33
C ILE A 4 3.78 -92.77 8.02
N ALA A 5 2.94 -91.80 8.25
CA ALA A 5 2.78 -90.91 9.42
C ALA A 5 3.80 -89.79 9.64
N ARG A 6 3.44 -88.66 10.03
CA ARG A 6 2.63 -88.22 11.20
C ARG A 6 2.34 -86.70 11.19
N ARG A 7 1.23 -86.36 11.73
CA ARG A 7 0.76 -85.04 12.03
C ARG A 7 1.66 -84.25 12.98
N HIS A 8 1.70 -82.93 12.82
CA HIS A 8 1.59 -82.03 13.98
C HIS A 8 0.93 -80.72 13.56
N ARG A 9 -0.14 -80.40 14.21
CA ARG A 9 -0.82 -79.13 14.23
C ARG A 9 -0.02 -78.15 15.09
N THR A 10 0.17 -76.93 14.64
CA THR A 10 0.36 -75.81 15.54
C THR A 10 -0.35 -74.62 14.95
N THR A 11 -1.27 -74.14 15.72
CA THR A 11 -2.04 -72.93 15.62
C THR A 11 -1.11 -71.73 15.75
N GLY A 12 -1.20 -70.75 14.85
CA GLY A 12 -0.55 -69.45 14.98
C GLY A 12 -1.38 -68.39 14.25
N ALA A 13 -1.90 -67.49 15.03
CA ALA A 13 -2.83 -66.41 14.65
C ALA A 13 -2.30 -65.46 13.61
N PRO A 14 -3.17 -64.83 12.82
CA PRO A 14 -2.75 -63.81 11.86
C PRO A 14 -2.53 -62.44 12.55
N ALA A 15 -1.32 -61.92 12.42
CA ALA A 15 -1.02 -60.55 12.78
C ALA A 15 -1.49 -59.63 11.64
N ALA A 16 -2.55 -58.90 11.91
CA ALA A 16 -3.03 -57.80 11.03
C ALA A 16 -2.03 -56.65 11.06
N VAL A 17 -1.31 -56.46 9.98
CA VAL A 17 -0.48 -55.24 9.77
C VAL A 17 -1.41 -54.14 9.29
N MET A 18 -1.82 -53.25 10.17
CA MET A 18 -2.45 -51.99 9.83
C MET A 18 -1.36 -51.05 9.29
N ALA A 19 -1.34 -50.82 7.99
CA ALA A 19 -0.57 -49.75 7.37
C ALA A 19 -1.29 -48.42 7.62
N ALA A 20 -0.83 -47.67 8.61
CA ALA A 20 -1.27 -46.29 8.83
C ALA A 20 -0.63 -45.38 7.76
N VAL A 21 -1.41 -44.99 6.77
CA VAL A 21 -1.05 -43.93 5.81
C VAL A 21 -1.19 -42.60 6.51
N LEU A 22 -0.08 -42.04 6.96
CA LEU A 22 -0.01 -40.66 7.44
C LEU A 22 -0.12 -39.69 6.25
N LEU A 23 -1.31 -39.18 5.99
CA LEU A 23 -1.49 -38.01 5.12
C LEU A 23 -0.92 -36.79 5.84
N SER A 24 0.31 -36.43 5.48
CA SER A 24 0.90 -35.17 5.89
C SER A 24 0.25 -34.04 5.07
N THR A 25 -0.77 -33.40 5.62
CA THR A 25 -1.31 -32.16 5.09
C THR A 25 -0.34 -31.04 5.43
N THR A 26 0.53 -30.68 4.49
CA THR A 26 1.31 -29.44 4.55
C THR A 26 0.33 -28.27 4.43
N ALA A 27 -0.02 -27.68 5.55
CA ALA A 27 -0.70 -26.39 5.59
C ALA A 27 0.28 -25.35 5.05
N VAL A 28 0.06 -24.89 3.82
CA VAL A 28 0.69 -23.70 3.27
C VAL A 28 0.06 -22.53 4.02
N THR A 29 0.74 -22.04 5.05
CA THR A 29 0.42 -20.76 5.67
C THR A 29 0.79 -19.69 4.68
N LEU A 30 -0.22 -19.06 4.03
CA LEU A 30 -0.02 -17.76 3.42
C LEU A 30 0.35 -16.81 4.57
N ASP A 31 1.63 -16.47 4.66
CA ASP A 31 2.07 -15.31 5.43
C ASP A 31 1.44 -14.07 4.78
N ALA A 32 0.23 -13.72 5.25
CA ALA A 32 -0.23 -12.36 5.12
C ALA A 32 0.83 -11.52 5.86
N CYS A 33 1.57 -10.68 5.14
CA CYS A 33 2.40 -9.64 5.72
C CYS A 33 1.51 -8.70 6.55
N SER A 34 1.08 -9.16 7.72
CA SER A 34 0.58 -8.31 8.77
C SER A 34 1.78 -7.49 9.23
N ALA A 35 1.75 -6.18 9.01
CA ALA A 35 2.61 -5.27 9.75
C ALA A 35 2.45 -5.65 11.23
N GLY A 36 3.52 -6.19 11.84
CA GLY A 36 3.48 -6.62 13.23
C GLY A 36 3.06 -5.47 14.15
N PRO A 37 2.67 -5.75 15.41
CA PRO A 37 2.39 -4.70 16.38
C PRO A 37 3.61 -3.79 16.45
N GLY A 38 3.45 -2.50 16.06
CA GLY A 38 4.51 -1.49 16.04
C GLY A 38 4.93 -0.96 14.66
N GLY A 39 4.33 -1.43 13.53
CA GLY A 39 4.56 -0.87 12.19
C GLY A 39 3.81 0.44 11.92
N PRO A 40 4.14 1.15 10.79
CA PRO A 40 3.36 2.30 10.35
C PRO A 40 1.93 1.88 9.97
N ARG A 41 0.94 2.72 10.31
CA ARG A 41 -0.47 2.57 9.95
C ARG A 41 -0.96 3.82 9.25
N LEU A 42 -0.78 3.86 7.94
CA LEU A 42 -1.01 5.04 7.13
C LEU A 42 -2.47 5.14 6.68
N ARG A 43 -2.97 6.38 6.65
CA ARG A 43 -4.23 6.78 6.01
C ARG A 43 -3.97 8.03 5.19
N VAL A 44 -4.51 8.08 3.97
CA VAL A 44 -4.52 9.29 3.14
C VAL A 44 -5.94 9.86 3.11
N SER A 45 -6.06 11.18 3.25
CA SER A 45 -7.35 11.87 3.26
C SER A 45 -7.23 13.27 2.63
N GLY A 46 -8.38 13.85 2.25
CA GLY A 46 -8.46 15.20 1.73
C GLY A 46 -7.67 15.42 0.45
N ALA A 47 -7.57 14.39 -0.40
CA ALA A 47 -6.89 14.53 -1.68
C ALA A 47 -7.71 15.40 -2.64
N TYR A 48 -7.08 16.36 -3.30
CA TYR A 48 -7.69 17.19 -4.31
C TYR A 48 -6.64 17.82 -5.24
N VAL A 49 -7.10 18.26 -6.41
CA VAL A 49 -6.34 19.03 -7.39
C VAL A 49 -7.11 20.32 -7.66
N PRO A 50 -6.65 21.52 -7.29
CA PRO A 50 -7.27 22.75 -7.74
C PRO A 50 -7.25 22.80 -9.26
N ARG A 51 -8.35 23.25 -9.89
CA ARG A 51 -8.36 23.46 -11.35
C ARG A 51 -7.16 24.32 -11.74
N PRO A 52 -6.26 23.81 -12.61
CA PRO A 52 -5.05 24.55 -12.96
C PRO A 52 -5.37 25.81 -13.75
N ALA A 53 -4.56 26.85 -13.55
CA ALA A 53 -4.64 28.10 -14.32
C ALA A 53 -4.00 27.97 -15.71
N SER A 54 -3.07 27.02 -15.88
CA SER A 54 -2.40 26.68 -17.13
C SER A 54 -2.63 25.20 -17.44
N PRO A 55 -2.71 24.81 -18.72
CA PRO A 55 -2.79 23.39 -19.09
C PRO A 55 -1.50 22.61 -18.81
N ASP A 56 -0.38 23.29 -18.62
CA ASP A 56 0.95 22.68 -18.60
C ASP A 56 1.35 22.13 -17.22
N VAL A 57 0.70 22.63 -16.16
CA VAL A 57 1.05 22.24 -14.80
C VAL A 57 -0.17 22.26 -13.88
N ALA A 58 -0.27 21.24 -13.03
CA ALA A 58 -1.24 21.15 -11.95
C ALA A 58 -0.53 20.84 -10.62
N ALA A 59 -1.21 21.08 -9.52
CA ALA A 59 -0.72 20.71 -8.19
C ALA A 59 -1.73 19.81 -7.49
N ALA A 60 -1.26 18.76 -6.82
CA ALA A 60 -2.10 17.90 -6.01
C ALA A 60 -1.74 18.04 -4.53
N TYR A 61 -2.77 17.95 -3.69
CA TYR A 61 -2.70 18.10 -2.25
C TYR A 61 -3.43 16.95 -1.55
N PHE A 62 -2.96 16.57 -0.38
CA PHE A 62 -3.54 15.52 0.48
C PHE A 62 -2.90 15.57 1.86
N THR A 63 -3.45 14.82 2.80
CA THR A 63 -2.84 14.59 4.11
C THR A 63 -2.62 13.10 4.33
N ILE A 64 -1.41 12.74 4.77
CA ILE A 64 -1.07 11.40 5.24
C ILE A 64 -1.05 11.46 6.76
N VAL A 65 -1.77 10.55 7.42
CA VAL A 65 -1.75 10.36 8.86
C VAL A 65 -1.19 8.98 9.15
N ASP A 66 -0.23 8.92 10.05
CA ASP A 66 0.28 7.68 10.60
C ASP A 66 -0.23 7.51 12.04
N SER A 67 -1.01 6.48 12.29
CA SER A 67 -1.48 6.07 13.61
C SER A 67 -0.67 4.90 14.20
N GLY A 68 0.38 4.48 13.52
CA GLY A 68 1.27 3.40 13.92
C GLY A 68 2.41 3.88 14.80
N ASP A 69 3.12 2.92 15.38
CA ASP A 69 4.21 3.17 16.33
C ASP A 69 5.58 3.40 15.66
N SER A 70 5.64 3.24 14.35
CA SER A 70 6.87 3.43 13.57
C SER A 70 6.65 4.41 12.43
N ALA A 71 7.58 5.35 12.25
CA ALA A 71 7.58 6.27 11.12
C ALA A 71 7.75 5.54 9.79
N ASP A 72 7.22 6.14 8.73
CA ASP A 72 7.46 5.76 7.33
C ASP A 72 8.04 6.94 6.54
N GLU A 73 8.15 6.77 5.24
CA GLU A 73 8.70 7.76 4.33
C GLU A 73 7.94 7.68 3.00
N LEU A 74 7.40 8.81 2.55
CA LEU A 74 6.85 8.93 1.21
C LEU A 74 8.02 9.04 0.23
N THR A 75 8.14 8.09 -0.69
CA THR A 75 9.28 7.97 -1.62
C THR A 75 8.92 8.32 -3.05
N GLY A 76 7.66 8.62 -3.33
CA GLY A 76 7.22 9.06 -4.64
C GLY A 76 5.71 9.08 -4.78
N VAL A 77 5.27 9.84 -5.76
CA VAL A 77 3.87 9.90 -6.18
C VAL A 77 3.83 9.77 -7.70
N THR A 78 2.84 9.06 -8.21
CA THR A 78 2.52 9.04 -9.65
C THR A 78 1.06 9.44 -9.84
N ALA A 79 0.73 9.96 -11.02
CA ALA A 79 -0.63 10.36 -11.37
C ALA A 79 -1.02 9.75 -12.74
N ASP A 80 -2.27 9.36 -12.90
CA ASP A 80 -2.79 8.80 -14.16
C ASP A 80 -2.87 9.85 -15.29
N VAL A 81 -2.80 11.11 -14.93
CA VAL A 81 -2.91 12.24 -15.87
C VAL A 81 -1.56 12.87 -16.26
N SER A 82 -0.45 12.45 -15.67
CA SER A 82 0.87 13.01 -15.91
C SER A 82 1.96 11.94 -15.77
N ALA A 83 2.88 11.92 -16.72
CA ALA A 83 4.06 11.05 -16.62
C ALA A 83 5.11 11.58 -15.62
N GLN A 84 5.03 12.87 -15.26
CA GLN A 84 5.96 13.54 -14.36
C GLN A 84 5.19 14.12 -13.16
N ALA A 85 5.20 13.37 -12.06
CA ALA A 85 4.66 13.80 -10.78
C ALA A 85 5.82 13.91 -9.79
N MET A 86 6.09 15.11 -9.30
CA MET A 86 7.24 15.42 -8.45
C MET A 86 6.78 16.03 -7.13
N MET A 87 7.42 15.59 -6.04
CA MET A 87 7.17 16.17 -4.72
C MET A 87 8.01 17.42 -4.54
N HIS A 88 7.38 18.52 -4.21
CA HIS A 88 8.03 19.80 -3.98
C HIS A 88 7.68 20.36 -2.61
N GLN A 89 8.56 21.23 -2.12
CA GLN A 89 8.33 22.08 -0.96
C GLN A 89 8.53 23.55 -1.34
N SER A 90 7.50 24.36 -1.11
CA SER A 90 7.63 25.83 -1.16
C SER A 90 7.91 26.36 0.24
N ALA A 91 8.92 27.21 0.36
CA ALA A 91 9.25 27.90 1.60
C ALA A 91 9.97 29.22 1.29
N ALA A 92 9.58 30.32 1.91
CA ALA A 92 10.23 31.64 1.79
C ALA A 92 10.50 32.08 0.32
N GLY A 93 9.55 31.84 -0.57
CA GLY A 93 9.66 32.21 -1.99
C GLY A 93 10.52 31.30 -2.85
N THR A 94 11.06 30.23 -2.29
CA THR A 94 11.81 29.20 -3.03
C THR A 94 11.01 27.90 -3.15
N MET A 95 11.25 27.15 -4.21
CA MET A 95 10.67 25.83 -4.43
C MET A 95 11.80 24.81 -4.60
N ARG A 96 11.68 23.68 -3.92
CA ARG A 96 12.67 22.62 -3.91
C ARG A 96 12.01 21.28 -4.18
N MET A 97 12.55 20.50 -5.10
CA MET A 97 12.16 19.12 -5.33
C MET A 97 12.66 18.22 -4.18
N LEU A 98 11.85 17.24 -3.81
CA LEU A 98 12.15 16.28 -2.76
C LEU A 98 11.97 14.85 -3.30
N GLU A 99 12.97 14.01 -3.09
CA GLU A 99 12.87 12.59 -3.46
C GLU A 99 12.11 11.78 -2.42
N ARG A 100 12.14 12.23 -1.17
CA ARG A 100 11.49 11.55 -0.04
C ARG A 100 11.11 12.53 1.05
N ILE A 101 10.01 12.22 1.75
CA ILE A 101 9.50 13.05 2.84
C ILE A 101 9.11 12.14 4.00
N PRO A 102 9.64 12.37 5.23
CA PRO A 102 9.29 11.57 6.40
C PRO A 102 7.82 11.70 6.78
N VAL A 103 7.20 10.58 7.17
CA VAL A 103 5.89 10.52 7.80
C VAL A 103 6.12 10.07 9.24
N PRO A 104 6.00 10.96 10.24
CA PRO A 104 6.32 10.62 11.62
C PRO A 104 5.28 9.64 12.20
N ALA A 105 5.72 8.72 13.06
CA ALA A 105 4.83 7.89 13.85
C ALA A 105 3.88 8.76 14.70
N HIS A 106 2.63 8.35 14.84
CA HIS A 106 1.55 9.08 15.52
C HIS A 106 1.41 10.53 15.02
N GLY A 107 1.78 10.80 13.76
CA GLY A 107 1.84 12.14 13.20
C GLY A 107 1.15 12.27 11.86
N ARG A 108 1.40 13.41 11.24
CA ARG A 108 0.86 13.69 9.91
C ARG A 108 1.87 14.40 9.02
N LEU A 109 1.75 14.17 7.73
CA LEU A 109 2.41 14.90 6.65
C LEU A 109 1.31 15.54 5.79
N THR A 110 1.29 16.86 5.71
CA THR A 110 0.26 17.60 4.97
C THR A 110 0.85 18.27 3.74
N PHE A 111 0.28 17.96 2.58
CA PHE A 111 0.49 18.68 1.33
C PHE A 111 -0.59 19.76 1.21
N ALA A 112 -0.16 21.02 1.18
CA ALA A 112 -1.04 22.17 1.15
C ALA A 112 -0.40 23.35 0.39
N PRO A 113 -1.18 24.29 -0.15
CA PRO A 113 -0.66 25.50 -0.79
C PRO A 113 0.34 26.25 0.09
N GLY A 114 1.47 26.62 -0.49
CA GLY A 114 2.57 27.28 0.23
C GLY A 114 3.49 26.36 1.03
N GLY A 115 3.21 25.06 1.06
CA GLY A 115 4.02 24.03 1.71
C GLY A 115 4.41 22.91 0.75
N TYR A 116 4.26 21.66 1.21
CA TYR A 116 4.43 20.49 0.34
C TYR A 116 3.32 20.42 -0.71
N HIS A 117 3.67 20.03 -1.92
CA HIS A 117 2.73 19.76 -3.01
C HIS A 117 3.31 18.75 -3.98
N VAL A 118 2.45 18.05 -4.72
CA VAL A 118 2.85 17.24 -5.85
C VAL A 118 2.62 18.06 -7.11
N MET A 119 3.68 18.38 -7.84
CA MET A 119 3.61 19.02 -9.14
C MET A 119 3.36 17.96 -10.20
N LEU A 120 2.34 18.16 -11.01
CA LEU A 120 1.98 17.32 -12.16
C LEU A 120 2.32 18.11 -13.41
N GLU A 121 3.40 17.72 -14.10
CA GLU A 121 3.83 18.40 -15.31
C GLU A 121 3.20 17.80 -16.55
N HIS A 122 2.85 18.64 -17.50
CA HIS A 122 2.29 18.29 -18.80
C HIS A 122 1.16 17.26 -18.71
N PRO A 123 0.04 17.61 -18.04
CA PRO A 123 -1.10 16.70 -17.98
C PRO A 123 -1.55 16.28 -19.38
N VAL A 124 -1.76 14.99 -19.60
CA VAL A 124 -2.14 14.42 -20.91
C VAL A 124 -3.54 14.84 -21.37
N ARG A 125 -4.30 15.49 -20.52
CA ARG A 125 -5.62 16.09 -20.81
C ARG A 125 -5.83 17.33 -19.95
N SER A 126 -6.70 18.23 -20.41
CA SER A 126 -7.14 19.36 -19.59
C SER A 126 -7.90 18.86 -18.36
N LEU A 127 -7.59 19.42 -17.20
CA LEU A 127 -8.24 19.12 -15.93
C LEU A 127 -9.34 20.18 -15.67
N ARG A 128 -10.58 19.73 -15.62
CA ARG A 128 -11.76 20.56 -15.38
C ARG A 128 -12.35 20.25 -14.01
N GLN A 129 -13.00 21.21 -13.40
CA GLN A 129 -13.76 20.99 -12.17
C GLN A 129 -14.73 19.82 -12.33
N GLY A 130 -14.71 18.88 -11.36
CA GLY A 130 -15.49 17.66 -11.37
C GLY A 130 -14.77 16.46 -12.01
N ASP A 131 -13.64 16.67 -12.69
CA ASP A 131 -12.77 15.56 -13.09
C ASP A 131 -12.11 14.91 -11.86
N HIS A 132 -11.54 13.73 -12.05
CA HIS A 132 -10.80 13.01 -11.03
C HIS A 132 -9.41 12.68 -11.50
N VAL A 133 -8.45 12.76 -10.59
CA VAL A 133 -7.04 12.38 -10.79
C VAL A 133 -6.72 11.25 -9.82
N ARG A 134 -6.25 10.13 -10.35
CA ARG A 134 -5.79 9.00 -9.51
C ARG A 134 -4.33 9.17 -9.19
N LEU A 135 -4.04 9.34 -7.90
CA LEU A 135 -2.69 9.43 -7.38
C LEU A 135 -2.30 8.09 -6.75
N THR A 136 -1.10 7.61 -7.04
CA THR A 136 -0.50 6.45 -6.37
C THR A 136 0.70 6.91 -5.57
N LEU A 137 0.62 6.77 -4.25
CA LEU A 137 1.65 7.13 -3.28
C LEU A 137 2.49 5.90 -2.97
N ARG A 138 3.81 6.02 -3.04
CA ARG A 138 4.75 4.96 -2.71
C ARG A 138 5.45 5.28 -1.41
N PHE A 139 5.54 4.29 -0.54
CA PHE A 139 6.18 4.40 0.75
C PHE A 139 7.38 3.48 0.85
N ARG A 140 8.25 3.77 1.78
CA ARG A 140 9.45 2.96 2.02
C ARG A 140 9.12 1.63 2.69
N ARG A 141 8.19 1.61 3.62
CA ARG A 141 7.86 0.44 4.46
C ARG A 141 6.45 -0.08 4.21
N SER A 142 5.50 0.80 3.97
CA SER A 142 4.11 0.45 3.72
C SER A 142 3.85 0.13 2.25
N ALA A 143 2.80 -0.61 1.99
CA ALA A 143 2.31 -0.83 0.63
C ALA A 143 1.92 0.50 -0.04
N ALA A 144 2.02 0.54 -1.37
CA ALA A 144 1.56 1.70 -2.13
C ALA A 144 0.05 1.91 -1.93
N MET A 145 -0.36 3.17 -1.86
CA MET A 145 -1.76 3.56 -1.68
C MET A 145 -2.24 4.36 -2.88
N THR A 146 -3.40 4.01 -3.40
CA THR A 146 -4.05 4.77 -4.47
C THR A 146 -5.19 5.58 -3.88
N VAL A 147 -5.24 6.87 -4.22
CA VAL A 147 -6.28 7.80 -3.80
C VAL A 147 -6.86 8.53 -5.01
N ASP A 148 -8.15 8.82 -4.93
CA ASP A 148 -8.87 9.59 -5.93
C ASP A 148 -8.92 11.05 -5.47
N ALA A 149 -8.43 11.96 -6.31
CA ALA A 149 -8.35 13.39 -6.03
C ALA A 149 -9.28 14.14 -6.99
N PRO A 150 -10.44 14.63 -6.53
CA PRO A 150 -11.33 15.43 -7.36
C PRO A 150 -10.64 16.74 -7.78
N VAL A 151 -10.97 17.18 -9.00
CA VAL A 151 -10.56 18.50 -9.48
C VAL A 151 -11.54 19.55 -8.96
N GLU A 152 -11.06 20.38 -8.06
CA GLU A 152 -11.83 21.38 -7.33
C GLU A 152 -11.68 22.80 -7.92
N PRO A 153 -12.55 23.77 -7.59
CA PRO A 153 -12.38 25.16 -8.02
C PRO A 153 -10.99 25.72 -7.66
N ILE A 154 -10.46 26.65 -8.46
CA ILE A 154 -9.11 27.20 -8.32
C ILE A 154 -8.84 27.79 -6.91
N GLY A 155 -9.82 28.26 -6.20
CA GLY A 155 -9.69 28.81 -4.84
C GLY A 155 -10.06 27.83 -3.72
N TYR A 156 -10.30 26.57 -4.04
CA TYR A 156 -10.74 25.58 -3.07
C TYR A 156 -9.79 25.46 -1.87
N ARG A 157 -10.37 25.38 -0.69
CA ARG A 157 -9.69 25.05 0.57
C ARG A 157 -10.51 23.95 1.25
N PRO A 158 -9.93 22.78 1.54
CA PRO A 158 -10.64 21.75 2.29
C PRO A 158 -11.01 22.30 3.67
N GLU A 159 -12.21 21.96 4.13
CA GLU A 159 -12.56 22.20 5.53
C GLU A 159 -11.58 21.44 6.41
N THR A 160 -10.92 22.16 7.30
CA THR A 160 -10.01 21.55 8.27
C THR A 160 -10.87 20.71 9.22
N SER A 161 -10.92 19.41 9.03
CA SER A 161 -11.53 18.51 10.01
C SER A 161 -10.75 18.67 11.32
N ARG A 162 -11.44 19.25 12.30
CA ARG A 162 -10.97 19.43 13.69
C ARG A 162 -10.84 18.07 14.37
#